data_3e9910755ce729a737393a907ca81cfd
#
_entry.id   3e9910755ce729a737393a907ca81cfd
#
_cell.length_a   1.000
_cell.length_b   1.000
_cell.length_c   1.000
_cell.angle_alpha   90.00
_cell.angle_beta   90.00
_cell.angle_gamma   90.00
#
_symmetry.space_group_name_H-M   'P 1'
#
loop_
_entity.id
_entity.type
_entity.pdbx_description
1 polymer ?
#
loop_
_entity_poly.entity_id
_entity_poly.type
_entity_poly.pdbx_seq_one_letter_code
_entity_poly.pdbx_strand_id
1 'polypeptide(L)'
;MKETLIGRRIDEFISYKHSIGYVYERQEQRIREYQRYMEEHYPQIEIPDKKSMDEFLDTHKGQTGSLYNLIATLREFSRYLHKIGLTDAYIIPDKHLPKLSSDPPYFFSEEEISQFFRTCDLYYKSYTNQKTLKLAMPVMFRLIYCCGLRPKEARTLLCANVHLDRAFIDIMQSKGPKSRRLYISEELASYLSGYDALMNELMPKRVYFFPNKNDKAISTESLDFSFKRIWLRAFPDWLGKTPRLYDLRHHFAWTVINEWVREGTDVNNMLPYLARYMGHNCIKHTLYYFHFVPDFYSDYRVITDHLNDRIPEVDDDE
;
A
#
# COMPACT_ATOMS: atom_id res chain seq x y z
N MET A 1 -2.28 37.80 3.64
CA MET A 1 -3.51 37.29 3.00
C MET A 1 -4.66 37.55 3.95
N LYS A 2 -5.79 38.09 3.48
CA LYS A 2 -7.00 38.20 4.31
C LYS A 2 -7.51 36.77 4.56
N GLU A 3 -7.75 36.45 5.82
CA GLU A 3 -8.34 35.17 6.22
C GLU A 3 -9.76 35.07 5.63
N THR A 4 -10.00 34.14 4.74
CA THR A 4 -11.32 33.89 4.16
C THR A 4 -12.18 33.05 5.11
N LEU A 5 -13.51 33.17 5.00
CA LEU A 5 -14.42 32.40 5.85
C LEU A 5 -14.23 30.88 5.64
N ILE A 6 -14.13 30.47 4.40
CA ILE A 6 -13.88 29.03 4.07
C ILE A 6 -12.50 28.56 4.56
N GLY A 7 -11.49 29.44 4.49
CA GLY A 7 -10.15 29.14 5.01
C GLY A 7 -10.18 28.83 6.50
N ARG A 8 -10.90 29.64 7.29
CA ARG A 8 -11.09 29.37 8.72
C ARG A 8 -11.77 28.04 8.98
N ARG A 9 -12.82 27.70 8.22
CA ARG A 9 -13.53 26.41 8.37
C ARG A 9 -12.64 25.23 8.05
N ILE A 10 -11.76 25.36 7.07
CA ILE A 10 -10.77 24.33 6.71
C ILE A 10 -9.73 24.18 7.82
N ASP A 11 -9.25 25.28 8.43
CA ASP A 11 -8.30 25.23 9.54
C ASP A 11 -8.90 24.55 10.78
N GLU A 12 -10.16 24.88 11.11
CA GLU A 12 -10.93 24.23 12.18
C GLU A 12 -11.06 22.72 11.92
N PHE A 13 -11.39 22.33 10.69
CA PHE A 13 -11.49 20.92 10.28
C PHE A 13 -10.17 20.16 10.40
N ILE A 14 -9.07 20.74 9.92
CA ILE A 14 -7.74 20.12 10.02
C ILE A 14 -7.36 19.95 11.50
N SER A 15 -7.57 21.00 12.30
CA SER A 15 -7.31 20.96 13.75
C SER A 15 -8.16 19.89 14.44
N TYR A 16 -9.43 19.76 14.08
CA TYR A 16 -10.29 18.68 14.57
C TYR A 16 -9.74 17.29 14.18
N LYS A 17 -9.29 17.10 12.93
CA LYS A 17 -8.70 15.82 12.50
C LYS A 17 -7.44 15.46 13.29
N HIS A 18 -6.58 16.44 13.56
CA HIS A 18 -5.39 16.23 14.38
C HIS A 18 -5.75 15.92 15.83
N SER A 19 -6.73 16.60 16.42
CA SER A 19 -7.17 16.38 17.83
C SER A 19 -7.71 14.97 18.06
N ILE A 20 -8.31 14.35 17.04
CA ILE A 20 -8.80 12.96 17.11
C ILE A 20 -7.76 11.92 16.62
N GLY A 21 -6.47 12.33 16.49
CA GLY A 21 -5.33 11.45 16.25
C GLY A 21 -5.02 11.13 14.79
N TYR A 22 -5.58 11.83 13.80
CA TYR A 22 -5.20 11.67 12.41
C TYR A 22 -3.97 12.53 12.06
N VAL A 23 -2.99 11.99 11.36
CA VAL A 23 -1.84 12.75 10.82
C VAL A 23 -2.26 13.66 9.66
N TYR A 24 -3.22 13.25 8.87
CA TYR A 24 -3.98 13.98 7.84
C TYR A 24 -3.15 14.68 6.73
N GLU A 25 -1.84 14.45 6.61
CA GLU A 25 -0.92 15.16 5.71
C GLU A 25 -1.38 15.21 4.24
N ARG A 26 -1.70 14.04 3.64
CA ARG A 26 -2.12 13.99 2.22
C ARG A 26 -3.52 14.59 2.01
N GLN A 27 -4.40 14.38 2.95
CA GLN A 27 -5.74 14.94 2.92
C GLN A 27 -5.69 16.45 3.15
N GLU A 28 -4.80 16.92 4.02
CA GLU A 28 -4.55 18.34 4.21
C GLU A 28 -4.08 19.01 2.91
N GLN A 29 -3.13 18.43 2.19
CA GLN A 29 -2.70 18.95 0.89
C GLN A 29 -3.88 19.13 -0.08
N ARG A 30 -4.78 18.14 -0.15
CA ARG A 30 -5.97 18.17 -1.03
C ARG A 30 -6.99 19.24 -0.58
N ILE A 31 -7.26 19.32 0.71
CA ILE A 31 -8.22 20.32 1.19
C ILE A 31 -7.66 21.75 1.07
N ARG A 32 -6.32 21.93 1.19
CA ARG A 32 -5.64 23.20 0.92
C ARG A 32 -5.65 23.56 -0.57
N GLU A 33 -5.63 22.59 -1.47
CA GLU A 33 -5.82 22.82 -2.90
C GLU A 33 -7.24 23.34 -3.19
N TYR A 34 -8.25 22.71 -2.59
CA TYR A 34 -9.63 23.20 -2.62
C TYR A 34 -9.76 24.59 -2.02
N GLN A 35 -9.14 24.86 -0.88
CA GLN A 35 -9.13 26.20 -0.26
C GLN A 35 -8.65 27.28 -1.24
N ARG A 36 -7.49 27.06 -1.88
CA ARG A 36 -6.93 28.02 -2.84
C ARG A 36 -7.88 28.29 -4.00
N TYR A 37 -8.50 27.23 -4.53
CA TYR A 37 -9.50 27.38 -5.57
C TYR A 37 -10.69 28.22 -5.12
N MET A 38 -11.22 27.97 -3.94
CA MET A 38 -12.35 28.73 -3.39
C MET A 38 -11.99 30.18 -3.10
N GLU A 39 -10.80 30.45 -2.60
CA GLU A 39 -10.31 31.81 -2.35
C GLU A 39 -10.15 32.61 -3.64
N GLU A 40 -9.80 31.96 -4.73
CA GLU A 40 -9.62 32.59 -6.05
C GLU A 40 -10.96 32.83 -6.77
N HIS A 41 -11.86 31.83 -6.76
CA HIS A 41 -13.07 31.86 -7.60
C HIS A 41 -14.35 32.22 -6.80
N TYR A 42 -14.36 31.95 -5.48
CA TYR A 42 -15.52 32.09 -4.61
C TYR A 42 -15.19 32.70 -3.25
N PRO A 43 -14.51 33.88 -3.19
CA PRO A 43 -13.95 34.42 -1.94
C PRO A 43 -15.03 34.82 -0.88
N GLN A 44 -16.29 34.91 -1.28
CA GLN A 44 -17.41 35.24 -0.40
C GLN A 44 -18.11 34.01 0.21
N ILE A 45 -17.80 32.81 -0.26
CA ILE A 45 -18.47 31.59 0.18
C ILE A 45 -17.82 31.08 1.46
N GLU A 46 -18.62 30.90 2.50
CA GLU A 46 -18.22 30.26 3.76
C GLU A 46 -18.49 28.76 3.75
N ILE A 47 -19.60 28.35 3.14
CA ILE A 47 -20.11 26.97 3.12
C ILE A 47 -20.09 26.45 1.69
N PRO A 48 -19.42 25.35 1.41
CA PRO A 48 -19.35 24.78 0.07
C PRO A 48 -20.75 24.46 -0.49
N ASP A 49 -21.07 24.99 -1.64
CA ASP A 49 -22.27 24.64 -2.39
C ASP A 49 -21.98 23.61 -3.51
N LYS A 50 -23.05 23.11 -4.12
CA LYS A 50 -22.92 22.12 -5.19
C LYS A 50 -22.15 22.66 -6.39
N LYS A 51 -22.41 23.91 -6.78
CA LYS A 51 -21.81 24.52 -7.97
C LYS A 51 -20.30 24.66 -7.83
N SER A 52 -19.84 25.27 -6.75
CA SER A 52 -18.41 25.49 -6.50
C SER A 52 -17.62 24.17 -6.37
N MET A 53 -18.24 23.14 -5.75
CA MET A 53 -17.62 21.82 -5.67
C MET A 53 -17.53 21.11 -7.03
N ASP A 54 -18.63 21.13 -7.81
CA ASP A 54 -18.65 20.48 -9.12
C ASP A 54 -17.62 21.13 -10.06
N GLU A 55 -17.53 22.46 -10.10
CA GLU A 55 -16.54 23.18 -10.91
C GLU A 55 -15.10 22.89 -10.49
N PHE A 56 -14.84 22.81 -9.17
CA PHE A 56 -13.51 22.40 -8.69
C PHE A 56 -13.17 20.97 -9.10
N LEU A 57 -14.10 20.02 -8.96
CA LEU A 57 -13.89 18.63 -9.35
C LEU A 57 -13.67 18.47 -10.87
N ASP A 58 -14.29 19.35 -11.65
CA ASP A 58 -14.10 19.36 -13.11
C ASP A 58 -12.65 19.67 -13.53
N THR A 59 -11.92 20.44 -12.72
CA THR A 59 -10.48 20.70 -12.97
C THR A 59 -9.62 19.43 -12.81
N HIS A 60 -10.15 18.37 -12.18
CA HIS A 60 -9.48 17.10 -11.94
C HIS A 60 -9.97 15.94 -12.82
N LYS A 61 -10.77 16.23 -13.85
CA LYS A 61 -11.26 15.22 -14.81
C LYS A 61 -10.09 14.48 -15.45
N GLY A 62 -10.21 13.14 -15.51
CA GLY A 62 -9.17 12.26 -16.10
C GLY A 62 -8.18 11.67 -15.09
N GLN A 63 -8.17 12.13 -13.83
CA GLN A 63 -7.28 11.64 -12.77
C GLN A 63 -8.03 10.74 -11.78
N THR A 64 -8.54 9.59 -12.21
CA THR A 64 -9.50 8.76 -11.47
C THR A 64 -9.11 8.48 -10.01
N GLY A 65 -7.87 8.06 -9.75
CA GLY A 65 -7.42 7.73 -8.39
C GLY A 65 -7.24 8.96 -7.50
N SER A 66 -6.77 10.08 -8.06
CA SER A 66 -6.64 11.36 -7.37
C SER A 66 -8.02 11.93 -7.05
N LEU A 67 -8.93 11.90 -8.03
CA LEU A 67 -10.29 12.39 -7.91
C LEU A 67 -11.09 11.63 -6.84
N TYR A 68 -10.96 10.29 -6.77
CA TYR A 68 -11.59 9.50 -5.69
C TYR A 68 -11.19 10.00 -4.29
N ASN A 69 -9.89 10.14 -4.08
CA ASN A 69 -9.36 10.58 -2.79
C ASN A 69 -9.72 12.05 -2.47
N LEU A 70 -9.79 12.90 -3.48
CA LEU A 70 -10.20 14.29 -3.35
C LEU A 70 -11.66 14.37 -2.92
N ILE A 71 -12.56 13.68 -3.62
CA ILE A 71 -13.98 13.60 -3.28
C ILE A 71 -14.17 13.05 -1.86
N ALA A 72 -13.44 12.00 -1.48
CA ALA A 72 -13.51 11.45 -0.13
C ALA A 72 -13.14 12.50 0.93
N THR A 73 -12.08 13.30 0.68
CA THR A 73 -11.65 14.38 1.60
C THR A 73 -12.69 15.50 1.69
N LEU A 74 -13.26 15.95 0.56
CA LEU A 74 -14.29 16.98 0.52
C LEU A 74 -15.58 16.52 1.23
N ARG A 75 -15.98 15.26 1.05
CA ARG A 75 -17.12 14.66 1.77
C ARG A 75 -16.92 14.63 3.28
N GLU A 76 -15.70 14.30 3.74
CA GLU A 76 -15.35 14.36 5.16
C GLU A 76 -15.47 15.79 5.70
N PHE A 77 -15.01 16.78 4.94
CA PHE A 77 -15.13 18.19 5.29
C PHE A 77 -16.59 18.62 5.37
N SER A 78 -17.40 18.34 4.37
CA SER A 78 -18.84 18.69 4.39
C SER A 78 -19.57 18.01 5.55
N ARG A 79 -19.28 16.74 5.86
CA ARG A 79 -19.86 16.06 7.02
C ARG A 79 -19.42 16.68 8.34
N TYR A 80 -18.19 17.19 8.42
CA TYR A 80 -17.75 17.94 9.58
C TYR A 80 -18.54 19.26 9.73
N LEU A 81 -18.74 19.99 8.63
CA LEU A 81 -19.57 21.22 8.66
C LEU A 81 -20.98 20.93 9.16
N HIS A 82 -21.63 19.86 8.68
CA HIS A 82 -22.94 19.44 9.22
C HIS A 82 -22.88 19.14 10.72
N LYS A 83 -21.82 18.47 11.19
CA LYS A 83 -21.64 18.14 12.61
C LYS A 83 -21.56 19.38 13.50
N ILE A 84 -21.03 20.51 12.98
CA ILE A 84 -20.94 21.77 13.71
C ILE A 84 -22.14 22.71 13.47
N GLY A 85 -23.21 22.19 12.84
CA GLY A 85 -24.47 22.92 12.65
C GLY A 85 -24.61 23.63 11.29
N LEU A 86 -23.61 23.58 10.41
CA LEU A 86 -23.65 24.18 9.07
C LEU A 86 -24.24 23.19 8.05
N THR A 87 -25.54 22.92 8.16
CA THR A 87 -26.23 21.87 7.43
C THR A 87 -26.46 22.15 5.94
N ASP A 88 -26.24 23.39 5.49
CA ASP A 88 -26.36 23.78 4.08
C ASP A 88 -25.15 23.38 3.24
N ALA A 89 -24.06 22.89 3.87
CA ALA A 89 -22.89 22.41 3.17
C ALA A 89 -23.23 21.22 2.26
N TYR A 90 -22.92 21.35 0.97
CA TYR A 90 -23.19 20.28 0.02
C TYR A 90 -22.32 19.06 0.28
N ILE A 91 -22.95 17.88 0.42
CA ILE A 91 -22.26 16.58 0.52
C ILE A 91 -22.33 15.86 -0.82
N ILE A 92 -21.18 15.61 -1.44
CA ILE A 92 -21.11 14.89 -2.71
C ILE A 92 -21.68 13.46 -2.53
N PRO A 93 -22.69 13.04 -3.31
CA PRO A 93 -23.29 11.70 -3.22
C PRO A 93 -22.31 10.57 -3.56
N ASP A 94 -22.53 9.38 -2.98
CA ASP A 94 -21.69 8.19 -3.22
C ASP A 94 -21.63 7.76 -4.70
N LYS A 95 -22.73 7.96 -5.43
CA LYS A 95 -22.81 7.65 -6.87
C LYS A 95 -21.83 8.45 -7.74
N HIS A 96 -21.29 9.56 -7.25
CA HIS A 96 -20.30 10.38 -7.95
C HIS A 96 -18.86 9.95 -7.68
N LEU A 97 -18.64 8.98 -6.78
CA LEU A 97 -17.31 8.42 -6.60
C LEU A 97 -16.88 7.67 -7.85
N PRO A 98 -15.73 8.01 -8.46
CA PRO A 98 -15.24 7.27 -9.60
C PRO A 98 -14.93 5.82 -9.17
N LYS A 99 -15.31 4.86 -10.02
CA LYS A 99 -14.92 3.46 -9.79
C LYS A 99 -13.40 3.37 -9.92
N LEU A 100 -12.75 3.01 -8.84
CA LEU A 100 -11.32 2.68 -8.89
C LEU A 100 -11.20 1.37 -9.68
N SER A 101 -10.48 1.40 -10.81
CA SER A 101 -10.05 0.17 -11.45
C SER A 101 -8.98 -0.45 -10.54
N SER A 102 -9.30 -1.54 -9.89
CA SER A 102 -8.27 -2.35 -9.24
C SER A 102 -7.71 -3.27 -10.32
N ASP A 103 -6.54 -2.92 -10.86
CA ASP A 103 -5.79 -3.89 -11.62
C ASP A 103 -5.48 -5.09 -10.73
N PRO A 104 -5.69 -6.32 -11.21
CA PRO A 104 -5.35 -7.51 -10.43
C PRO A 104 -3.85 -7.48 -10.07
N PRO A 105 -3.47 -8.13 -8.95
CA PRO A 105 -2.06 -8.30 -8.63
C PRO A 105 -1.36 -9.14 -9.69
N TYR A 106 -0.08 -8.85 -9.89
CA TYR A 106 0.78 -9.67 -10.71
C TYR A 106 1.43 -10.75 -9.84
N PHE A 107 1.36 -12.00 -10.28
CA PHE A 107 2.03 -13.14 -9.64
C PHE A 107 3.20 -13.57 -10.53
N PHE A 108 4.37 -13.58 -9.95
CA PHE A 108 5.62 -13.84 -10.65
C PHE A 108 5.85 -15.35 -10.81
N SER A 109 6.45 -15.78 -11.93
CA SER A 109 7.02 -17.12 -12.01
C SER A 109 8.38 -17.16 -11.28
N GLU A 110 8.87 -18.37 -11.01
CA GLU A 110 10.19 -18.58 -10.39
C GLU A 110 11.31 -18.03 -11.29
N GLU A 111 11.17 -18.20 -12.61
CA GLU A 111 12.11 -17.69 -13.61
C GLU A 111 12.11 -16.16 -13.63
N GLU A 112 10.94 -15.54 -13.57
CA GLU A 112 10.80 -14.08 -13.53
C GLU A 112 11.45 -13.48 -12.28
N ILE A 113 11.19 -14.06 -11.11
CA ILE A 113 11.81 -13.63 -9.85
C ILE A 113 13.33 -13.81 -9.87
N SER A 114 13.81 -14.96 -10.33
CA SER A 114 15.23 -15.23 -10.48
C SER A 114 15.91 -14.23 -11.42
N GLN A 115 15.32 -13.99 -12.58
CA GLN A 115 15.85 -13.04 -13.56
C GLN A 115 15.80 -11.60 -13.05
N PHE A 116 14.72 -11.20 -12.38
CA PHE A 116 14.60 -9.89 -11.75
C PHE A 116 15.73 -9.65 -10.74
N PHE A 117 15.94 -10.56 -9.78
CA PHE A 117 16.97 -10.40 -8.77
C PHE A 117 18.39 -10.44 -9.34
N ARG A 118 18.65 -11.32 -10.32
CA ARG A 118 19.93 -11.35 -11.04
C ARG A 118 20.22 -10.02 -11.72
N THR A 119 19.24 -9.47 -12.41
CA THR A 119 19.36 -8.18 -13.10
C THR A 119 19.54 -7.04 -12.09
N CYS A 120 18.83 -7.09 -10.95
CA CYS A 120 18.95 -6.13 -9.87
C CYS A 120 20.38 -6.07 -9.32
N ASP A 121 20.97 -7.23 -9.01
CA ASP A 121 22.32 -7.31 -8.46
C ASP A 121 23.37 -6.76 -9.46
N LEU A 122 23.27 -7.18 -10.73
CA LEU A 122 24.16 -6.70 -11.79
C LEU A 122 24.03 -5.18 -12.01
N TYR A 123 22.79 -4.68 -12.03
CA TYR A 123 22.55 -3.25 -12.23
C TYR A 123 23.17 -2.42 -11.12
N TYR A 124 22.87 -2.74 -9.86
CA TYR A 124 23.39 -1.95 -8.74
C TYR A 124 24.89 -2.14 -8.53
N LYS A 125 25.44 -3.28 -8.91
CA LYS A 125 26.90 -3.48 -8.91
C LYS A 125 27.61 -2.57 -9.91
N SER A 126 27.04 -2.35 -11.11
CA SER A 126 27.76 -1.77 -12.25
C SER A 126 27.35 -0.33 -12.61
N TYR A 127 26.08 0.05 -12.39
CA TYR A 127 25.50 1.27 -12.99
C TYR A 127 25.20 2.41 -12.02
N THR A 128 25.48 2.28 -10.73
CA THR A 128 25.27 3.36 -9.78
C THR A 128 26.52 3.77 -9.06
N ASN A 129 26.75 5.09 -9.00
CA ASN A 129 27.84 5.67 -8.18
C ASN A 129 27.39 5.92 -6.72
N GLN A 130 26.09 5.74 -6.43
CA GLN A 130 25.56 5.94 -5.09
C GLN A 130 25.76 4.67 -4.26
N LYS A 131 26.84 4.64 -3.45
CA LYS A 131 27.23 3.47 -2.66
C LYS A 131 26.10 2.94 -1.78
N THR A 132 25.32 3.83 -1.13
CA THR A 132 24.21 3.43 -0.26
C THR A 132 23.10 2.73 -1.02
N LEU A 133 22.66 3.26 -2.18
CA LEU A 133 21.64 2.63 -3.00
C LEU A 133 22.11 1.32 -3.64
N LYS A 134 23.41 1.24 -3.97
CA LYS A 134 24.05 0.03 -4.49
C LYS A 134 23.88 -1.17 -3.57
N LEU A 135 24.01 -0.95 -2.26
CA LEU A 135 23.83 -1.98 -1.26
C LEU A 135 22.37 -2.14 -0.85
N ALA A 136 21.64 -1.03 -0.65
CA ALA A 136 20.31 -1.06 -0.06
C ALA A 136 19.22 -1.65 -0.97
N MET A 137 19.21 -1.30 -2.27
CA MET A 137 18.09 -1.66 -3.15
C MET A 137 17.93 -3.18 -3.37
N PRO A 138 19.00 -3.94 -3.71
CA PRO A 138 18.85 -5.39 -3.90
C PRO A 138 18.38 -6.11 -2.64
N VAL A 139 18.85 -5.65 -1.47
CA VAL A 139 18.51 -6.24 -0.18
C VAL A 139 17.08 -5.87 0.23
N MET A 140 16.67 -4.62 0.01
CA MET A 140 15.32 -4.17 0.33
C MET A 140 14.25 -4.88 -0.51
N PHE A 141 14.49 -5.08 -1.81
CA PHE A 141 13.56 -5.82 -2.66
C PHE A 141 13.42 -7.29 -2.21
N ARG A 142 14.53 -7.93 -1.82
CA ARG A 142 14.48 -9.28 -1.26
C ARG A 142 13.73 -9.33 0.06
N LEU A 143 13.96 -8.36 0.94
CA LEU A 143 13.23 -8.30 2.20
C LEU A 143 11.71 -8.13 1.99
N ILE A 144 11.31 -7.29 1.02
CA ILE A 144 9.89 -7.13 0.66
C ILE A 144 9.32 -8.45 0.11
N TYR A 145 10.06 -9.13 -0.75
CA TYR A 145 9.68 -10.40 -1.35
C TYR A 145 9.56 -11.52 -0.31
N CYS A 146 10.60 -11.72 0.51
CA CYS A 146 10.67 -12.81 1.48
C CYS A 146 9.74 -12.64 2.69
N CYS A 147 9.41 -11.41 3.08
CA CYS A 147 8.61 -11.11 4.27
C CYS A 147 7.24 -10.49 3.96
N GLY A 148 6.90 -10.27 2.70
CA GLY A 148 5.63 -9.61 2.34
C GLY A 148 5.46 -8.22 2.94
N LEU A 149 6.55 -7.47 3.20
CA LEU A 149 6.49 -6.14 3.77
C LEU A 149 5.79 -5.15 2.83
N ARG A 150 5.10 -4.16 3.43
CA ARG A 150 4.71 -2.99 2.64
C ARG A 150 5.97 -2.22 2.23
N PRO A 151 6.06 -1.69 0.99
CA PRO A 151 7.21 -0.88 0.58
C PRO A 151 7.54 0.26 1.56
N LYS A 152 6.51 0.87 2.16
CA LYS A 152 6.69 1.89 3.20
C LYS A 152 7.37 1.33 4.45
N GLU A 153 6.99 0.14 4.90
CA GLU A 153 7.58 -0.51 6.09
C GLU A 153 9.07 -0.80 5.88
N ALA A 154 9.43 -1.37 4.72
CA ALA A 154 10.81 -1.65 4.38
C ALA A 154 11.66 -0.36 4.31
N ARG A 155 11.21 0.67 3.55
CA ARG A 155 11.99 1.90 3.37
C ARG A 155 12.12 2.76 4.62
N THR A 156 11.22 2.62 5.59
CA THR A 156 11.25 3.37 6.86
C THR A 156 11.73 2.52 8.04
N LEU A 157 12.26 1.33 7.77
CA LEU A 157 12.79 0.43 8.79
C LEU A 157 14.00 1.08 9.47
N LEU A 158 13.98 1.11 10.81
CA LEU A 158 15.06 1.66 11.62
C LEU A 158 16.03 0.54 12.03
N CYS A 159 17.31 0.86 12.15
CA CYS A 159 18.32 -0.08 12.66
C CYS A 159 17.95 -0.65 14.04
N ALA A 160 17.41 0.18 14.93
CA ALA A 160 16.98 -0.23 16.28
C ALA A 160 15.87 -1.29 16.29
N ASN A 161 15.18 -1.51 15.17
CA ASN A 161 14.08 -2.46 15.04
C ASN A 161 14.48 -3.75 14.31
N VAL A 162 15.75 -3.94 13.99
CA VAL A 162 16.28 -5.11 13.28
C VAL A 162 17.18 -5.89 14.22
N HIS A 163 16.78 -7.10 14.54
CA HIS A 163 17.44 -7.98 15.54
C HIS A 163 17.95 -9.24 14.85
N LEU A 164 19.06 -9.09 14.13
CA LEU A 164 19.61 -10.16 13.28
C LEU A 164 20.17 -11.34 14.06
N ASP A 165 20.65 -11.09 15.29
CA ASP A 165 21.10 -12.10 16.26
C ASP A 165 20.00 -13.06 16.71
N ARG A 166 18.75 -12.62 16.63
CA ARG A 166 17.55 -13.36 17.03
C ARG A 166 16.59 -13.64 15.89
N ALA A 167 17.00 -13.33 14.67
CA ALA A 167 16.26 -13.52 13.43
C ALA A 167 14.82 -12.95 13.47
N PHE A 168 14.66 -11.69 13.92
CA PHE A 168 13.37 -11.01 13.83
C PHE A 168 13.50 -9.51 13.53
N ILE A 169 12.42 -8.93 13.05
CA ILE A 169 12.26 -7.50 12.73
C ILE A 169 10.99 -6.98 13.38
N ASP A 170 11.07 -5.86 14.09
CA ASP A 170 9.91 -5.18 14.65
C ASP A 170 9.40 -4.10 13.67
N ILE A 171 8.21 -4.30 13.15
CA ILE A 171 7.54 -3.34 12.29
C ILE A 171 6.71 -2.40 13.16
N MET A 172 7.24 -1.21 13.36
CA MET A 172 6.58 -0.16 14.14
C MET A 172 5.63 0.62 13.24
N GLN A 173 4.38 0.76 13.67
CA GLN A 173 3.43 1.64 12.98
C GLN A 173 3.34 2.97 13.71
N SER A 174 3.41 4.07 12.98
CA SER A 174 3.31 5.43 13.52
C SER A 174 1.92 5.77 14.07
N LYS A 175 0.92 4.88 13.94
CA LYS A 175 -0.45 5.10 14.36
C LYS A 175 -1.03 3.87 15.06
N GLY A 176 -1.15 3.95 16.40
CA GLY A 176 -1.89 2.97 17.21
C GLY A 176 -1.15 1.66 17.52
N PRO A 177 -1.79 0.73 18.24
CA PRO A 177 -1.15 -0.45 18.85
C PRO A 177 -0.84 -1.59 17.88
N LYS A 178 -0.53 -1.30 16.63
CA LYS A 178 -0.38 -2.30 15.55
C LYS A 178 1.06 -2.57 15.15
N SER A 179 1.99 -2.40 16.07
CA SER A 179 3.35 -2.93 15.91
C SER A 179 3.30 -4.45 15.89
N ARG A 180 4.12 -5.06 15.05
CA ARG A 180 4.21 -6.51 14.94
C ARG A 180 5.65 -6.95 14.80
N ARG A 181 5.94 -8.11 15.37
CA ARG A 181 7.21 -8.80 15.20
C ARG A 181 7.11 -9.77 14.04
N LEU A 182 8.09 -9.75 13.15
CA LEU A 182 8.24 -10.68 12.05
C LEU A 182 9.49 -11.51 12.32
N TYR A 183 9.32 -12.82 12.48
CA TYR A 183 10.43 -13.75 12.47
C TYR A 183 10.85 -14.00 11.01
N ILE A 184 12.15 -14.01 10.77
CA ILE A 184 12.76 -14.25 9.46
C ILE A 184 13.59 -15.54 9.53
N SER A 185 13.85 -16.16 8.37
CA SER A 185 14.71 -17.33 8.33
C SER A 185 16.15 -16.98 8.70
N GLU A 186 16.91 -17.95 9.21
CA GLU A 186 18.32 -17.78 9.54
C GLU A 186 19.14 -17.38 8.29
N GLU A 187 18.78 -17.92 7.14
CA GLU A 187 19.40 -17.55 5.86
C GLU A 187 19.19 -16.07 5.53
N LEU A 188 17.95 -15.56 5.66
CA LEU A 188 17.66 -14.16 5.44
C LEU A 188 18.34 -13.27 6.50
N ALA A 189 18.38 -13.70 7.76
CA ALA A 189 19.10 -12.98 8.81
C ALA A 189 20.60 -12.89 8.52
N SER A 190 21.23 -13.96 8.07
CA SER A 190 22.63 -13.99 7.64
C SER A 190 22.88 -13.05 6.46
N TYR A 191 22.01 -13.08 5.45
CA TYR A 191 22.08 -12.19 4.30
C TYR A 191 21.97 -10.70 4.68
N LEU A 192 21.01 -10.38 5.57
CA LEU A 192 20.86 -9.02 6.11
C LEU A 192 22.05 -8.59 6.97
N SER A 193 22.68 -9.53 7.72
CA SER A 193 23.87 -9.25 8.52
C SER A 193 25.06 -8.86 7.64
N GLY A 194 25.25 -9.54 6.50
CA GLY A 194 26.27 -9.14 5.53
C GLY A 194 26.04 -7.74 4.96
N TYR A 195 24.79 -7.39 4.65
CA TYR A 195 24.42 -6.04 4.25
C TYR A 195 24.70 -5.01 5.36
N ASP A 196 24.27 -5.33 6.60
CA ASP A 196 24.42 -4.43 7.75
C ASP A 196 25.89 -4.11 8.04
N ALA A 197 26.77 -5.11 7.96
CA ALA A 197 28.21 -4.94 8.12
C ALA A 197 28.79 -3.95 7.10
N LEU A 198 28.47 -4.14 5.80
CA LEU A 198 28.92 -3.25 4.73
C LEU A 198 28.37 -1.82 4.87
N MET A 199 27.12 -1.69 5.29
CA MET A 199 26.53 -0.37 5.53
C MET A 199 27.09 0.31 6.78
N ASN A 200 27.48 -0.43 7.81
CA ASN A 200 28.15 0.12 9.00
C ASN A 200 29.52 0.69 8.67
N GLU A 201 30.24 0.11 7.70
CA GLU A 201 31.51 0.71 7.20
C GLU A 201 31.25 2.06 6.50
N LEU A 202 30.14 2.20 5.77
CA LEU A 202 29.83 3.42 5.03
C LEU A 202 29.15 4.49 5.92
N MET A 203 28.28 4.08 6.83
CA MET A 203 27.43 4.94 7.66
C MET A 203 27.24 4.33 9.07
N PRO A 204 28.26 4.40 9.94
CA PRO A 204 28.27 3.68 11.23
C PRO A 204 27.19 4.14 12.23
N LYS A 205 26.67 5.36 12.08
CA LYS A 205 25.66 5.95 12.98
C LYS A 205 24.30 6.14 12.32
N ARG A 206 24.02 5.39 11.24
CA ARG A 206 22.77 5.54 10.53
C ARG A 206 21.55 5.17 11.39
N VAL A 207 20.48 5.89 11.19
CA VAL A 207 19.17 5.65 11.84
C VAL A 207 18.33 4.67 11.03
N TYR A 208 18.29 4.85 9.71
CA TYR A 208 17.54 3.96 8.83
C TYR A 208 18.33 2.73 8.45
N PHE A 209 17.69 1.57 8.47
CA PHE A 209 18.34 0.32 8.04
C PHE A 209 18.68 0.39 6.54
N PHE A 210 17.80 0.97 5.73
CA PHE A 210 18.02 1.26 4.30
C PHE A 210 18.10 2.78 4.06
N PRO A 211 19.22 3.43 4.34
CA PRO A 211 19.34 4.87 4.21
C PRO A 211 19.56 5.31 2.77
N ASN A 212 19.17 6.52 2.44
CA ASN A 212 19.76 7.26 1.35
C ASN A 212 21.09 7.90 1.78
N LYS A 213 21.73 8.64 0.87
CA LYS A 213 23.03 9.31 1.15
C LYS A 213 23.02 10.29 2.33
N ASN A 214 21.85 10.75 2.78
CA ASN A 214 21.67 11.74 3.85
C ASN A 214 21.07 11.11 5.13
N ASP A 215 21.17 9.79 5.28
CA ASP A 215 20.53 9.03 6.36
C ASP A 215 19.03 9.34 6.50
N LYS A 216 18.34 9.41 5.39
CA LYS A 216 16.86 9.50 5.35
C LYS A 216 16.29 8.28 4.65
N ALA A 217 15.02 8.00 4.91
CA ALA A 217 14.30 6.97 4.18
C ALA A 217 14.34 7.25 2.67
N ILE A 218 14.54 6.20 1.87
CA ILE A 218 14.43 6.28 0.41
C ILE A 218 12.99 6.69 0.05
N SER A 219 12.80 7.59 -0.91
CA SER A 219 11.46 8.05 -1.30
C SER A 219 10.67 6.92 -1.98
N THR A 220 9.34 7.01 -1.91
CA THR A 220 8.45 6.03 -2.55
C THR A 220 8.66 6.03 -4.06
N GLU A 221 8.76 7.21 -4.65
CA GLU A 221 8.94 7.41 -6.09
C GLU A 221 10.27 6.80 -6.57
N SER A 222 11.35 6.98 -5.78
CA SER A 222 12.66 6.39 -6.09
C SER A 222 12.62 4.87 -6.05
N LEU A 223 11.88 4.30 -5.09
CA LEU A 223 11.76 2.86 -4.91
C LEU A 223 10.92 2.23 -6.04
N ASP A 224 9.76 2.81 -6.35
CA ASP A 224 8.88 2.37 -7.44
C ASP A 224 9.56 2.49 -8.80
N PHE A 225 10.24 3.63 -9.04
CA PHE A 225 11.00 3.85 -10.27
C PHE A 225 12.16 2.86 -10.43
N SER A 226 12.86 2.54 -9.32
CA SER A 226 13.94 1.55 -9.33
C SER A 226 13.41 0.16 -9.66
N PHE A 227 12.31 -0.26 -9.04
CA PHE A 227 11.69 -1.56 -9.33
C PHE A 227 11.31 -1.67 -10.82
N LYS A 228 10.57 -0.68 -11.33
CA LYS A 228 10.17 -0.63 -12.74
C LYS A 228 11.38 -0.66 -13.70
N ARG A 229 12.43 0.07 -13.38
CA ARG A 229 13.66 0.10 -14.18
C ARG A 229 14.33 -1.27 -14.24
N ILE A 230 14.44 -1.97 -13.12
CA ILE A 230 15.03 -3.30 -13.08
C ILE A 230 14.17 -4.29 -13.85
N TRP A 231 12.84 -4.23 -13.68
CA TRP A 231 11.91 -5.07 -14.42
C TRP A 231 12.09 -4.94 -15.94
N LEU A 232 12.07 -3.72 -16.45
CA LEU A 232 12.23 -3.46 -17.89
C LEU A 232 13.63 -3.80 -18.44
N ARG A 233 14.65 -3.87 -17.56
CA ARG A 233 15.96 -4.39 -17.94
C ARG A 233 16.02 -5.92 -17.92
N ALA A 234 15.33 -6.56 -16.99
CA ALA A 234 15.23 -8.01 -16.93
C ALA A 234 14.45 -8.57 -18.11
N PHE A 235 13.44 -7.80 -18.57
CA PHE A 235 12.52 -8.17 -19.63
C PHE A 235 12.38 -7.04 -20.65
N PRO A 236 13.38 -6.86 -21.58
CA PRO A 236 13.38 -5.75 -22.53
C PRO A 236 12.18 -5.78 -23.49
N ASP A 237 11.71 -6.97 -23.85
CA ASP A 237 10.60 -7.18 -24.78
C ASP A 237 9.24 -7.25 -24.10
N TRP A 238 9.13 -6.76 -22.85
CA TRP A 238 7.90 -6.77 -22.08
C TRP A 238 6.83 -5.88 -22.71
N LEU A 239 5.78 -6.47 -23.24
CA LEU A 239 4.66 -5.75 -23.90
C LEU A 239 3.48 -5.51 -22.95
N GLY A 240 3.42 -6.19 -21.82
CA GLY A 240 2.34 -6.08 -20.87
C GLY A 240 2.46 -4.88 -19.93
N LYS A 241 1.48 -4.73 -19.04
CA LYS A 241 1.58 -3.79 -17.93
C LYS A 241 2.70 -4.23 -16.99
N THR A 242 3.64 -3.32 -16.69
CA THR A 242 4.73 -3.64 -15.76
C THR A 242 4.18 -3.93 -14.37
N PRO A 243 4.65 -4.99 -13.70
CA PRO A 243 4.33 -5.25 -12.31
C PRO A 243 4.68 -4.06 -11.42
N ARG A 244 4.00 -3.95 -10.31
CA ARG A 244 4.26 -2.93 -9.28
C ARG A 244 5.15 -3.52 -8.19
N LEU A 245 5.94 -2.70 -7.53
CA LEU A 245 6.69 -3.13 -6.37
C LEU A 245 5.80 -3.80 -5.31
N TYR A 246 4.58 -3.32 -5.15
CA TYR A 246 3.61 -3.89 -4.20
C TYR A 246 3.18 -5.32 -4.57
N ASP A 247 3.34 -5.72 -5.83
CA ASP A 247 3.01 -7.07 -6.29
C ASP A 247 3.96 -8.14 -5.71
N LEU A 248 5.19 -7.78 -5.27
CA LEU A 248 6.05 -8.68 -4.49
C LEU A 248 5.38 -9.12 -3.18
N ARG A 249 4.68 -8.20 -2.51
CA ARG A 249 3.92 -8.52 -1.31
C ARG A 249 2.66 -9.33 -1.61
N HIS A 250 2.01 -9.06 -2.72
CA HIS A 250 0.88 -9.87 -3.17
C HIS A 250 1.31 -11.29 -3.46
N HIS A 251 2.43 -11.44 -4.16
CA HIS A 251 3.03 -12.73 -4.48
C HIS A 251 3.38 -13.52 -3.21
N PHE A 252 4.01 -12.89 -2.21
CA PHE A 252 4.30 -13.53 -0.93
C PHE A 252 3.05 -14.15 -0.29
N ALA A 253 1.95 -13.39 -0.20
CA ALA A 253 0.73 -13.89 0.42
C ALA A 253 0.11 -15.05 -0.39
N TRP A 254 0.12 -14.93 -1.71
CA TRP A 254 -0.34 -15.96 -2.63
C TRP A 254 0.50 -17.25 -2.52
N THR A 255 1.83 -17.15 -2.48
CA THR A 255 2.74 -18.28 -2.32
C THR A 255 2.48 -19.02 -1.02
N VAL A 256 2.39 -18.31 0.11
CA VAL A 256 2.12 -18.91 1.42
C VAL A 256 0.78 -19.66 1.43
N ILE A 257 -0.26 -19.10 0.84
CA ILE A 257 -1.58 -19.76 0.79
C ILE A 257 -1.51 -21.00 -0.11
N ASN A 258 -0.85 -20.92 -1.29
CA ASN A 258 -0.67 -22.08 -2.17
C ASN A 258 0.13 -23.21 -1.51
N GLU A 259 1.17 -22.89 -0.75
CA GLU A 259 1.94 -23.88 0.01
C GLU A 259 1.04 -24.61 1.00
N TRP A 260 0.23 -23.89 1.78
CA TRP A 260 -0.71 -24.50 2.72
C TRP A 260 -1.74 -25.41 2.05
N VAL A 261 -2.28 -24.99 0.89
CA VAL A 261 -3.20 -25.83 0.11
C VAL A 261 -2.51 -27.11 -0.36
N ARG A 262 -1.30 -27.04 -0.89
CA ARG A 262 -0.52 -28.20 -1.36
C ARG A 262 -0.16 -29.17 -0.22
N GLU A 263 0.10 -28.63 0.96
CA GLU A 263 0.42 -29.42 2.17
C GLU A 263 -0.83 -29.98 2.87
N GLY A 264 -2.03 -29.64 2.41
CA GLY A 264 -3.29 -30.04 3.05
C GLY A 264 -3.52 -29.36 4.41
N THR A 265 -2.83 -28.24 4.67
CA THR A 265 -3.00 -27.47 5.89
C THR A 265 -4.37 -26.77 5.89
N ASP A 266 -5.08 -26.75 7.03
CA ASP A 266 -6.35 -26.01 7.15
C ASP A 266 -6.11 -24.50 7.00
N VAL A 267 -6.32 -24.02 5.81
CA VAL A 267 -6.10 -22.63 5.43
C VAL A 267 -6.96 -21.67 6.25
N ASN A 268 -8.21 -22.06 6.59
CA ASN A 268 -9.10 -21.20 7.37
C ASN A 268 -8.53 -20.91 8.77
N ASN A 269 -7.93 -21.91 9.39
CA ASN A 269 -7.27 -21.78 10.68
C ASN A 269 -5.98 -20.94 10.60
N MET A 270 -5.28 -20.96 9.45
CA MET A 270 -4.02 -20.26 9.25
C MET A 270 -4.16 -18.80 8.80
N LEU A 271 -5.26 -18.43 8.15
CA LEU A 271 -5.51 -17.08 7.66
C LEU A 271 -5.37 -15.95 8.69
N PRO A 272 -5.86 -16.09 9.93
CA PRO A 272 -5.67 -15.06 10.96
C PRO A 272 -4.20 -14.79 11.26
N TYR A 273 -3.35 -15.84 11.22
CA TYR A 273 -1.91 -15.71 11.43
C TYR A 273 -1.25 -14.96 10.28
N LEU A 274 -1.58 -15.29 9.02
CA LEU A 274 -1.09 -14.56 7.86
C LEU A 274 -1.57 -13.11 7.87
N ALA A 275 -2.83 -12.87 8.19
CA ALA A 275 -3.37 -11.51 8.31
C ALA A 275 -2.61 -10.69 9.35
N ARG A 276 -2.31 -11.28 10.51
CA ARG A 276 -1.50 -10.66 11.58
C ARG A 276 -0.06 -10.42 11.13
N TYR A 277 0.58 -11.43 10.52
CA TYR A 277 1.94 -11.34 10.00
C TYR A 277 2.07 -10.21 8.97
N MET A 278 1.15 -10.14 8.01
CA MET A 278 1.11 -9.07 7.01
C MET A 278 0.66 -7.71 7.58
N GLY A 279 0.11 -7.65 8.80
CA GLY A 279 -0.44 -6.43 9.38
C GLY A 279 -1.68 -5.93 8.65
N HIS A 280 -2.59 -6.83 8.28
CA HIS A 280 -3.89 -6.50 7.74
C HIS A 280 -4.84 -6.09 8.86
N ASN A 281 -5.59 -5.00 8.66
CA ASN A 281 -6.58 -4.52 9.63
C ASN A 281 -7.86 -5.35 9.64
N CYS A 282 -8.12 -6.07 8.55
CA CYS A 282 -9.29 -6.90 8.35
C CYS A 282 -8.87 -8.15 7.58
N ILE A 283 -9.39 -9.29 7.98
CA ILE A 283 -9.15 -10.58 7.33
C ILE A 283 -9.57 -10.58 5.84
N LYS A 284 -10.56 -9.76 5.48
CA LYS A 284 -10.98 -9.59 4.08
C LYS A 284 -9.84 -9.23 3.13
N HIS A 285 -8.82 -8.51 3.61
CA HIS A 285 -7.65 -8.18 2.81
C HIS A 285 -6.75 -9.40 2.53
N THR A 286 -6.81 -10.42 3.40
CA THR A 286 -6.11 -11.69 3.19
C THR A 286 -6.95 -12.63 2.34
N LEU A 287 -8.26 -12.68 2.58
CA LEU A 287 -9.21 -13.46 1.75
C LEU A 287 -9.21 -13.07 0.27
N TYR A 288 -8.83 -11.84 -0.04
CA TYR A 288 -8.67 -11.37 -1.42
C TYR A 288 -7.76 -12.27 -2.26
N TYR A 289 -6.74 -12.90 -1.66
CA TYR A 289 -5.79 -13.76 -2.38
C TYR A 289 -6.38 -15.12 -2.78
N PHE A 290 -7.44 -15.58 -2.11
CA PHE A 290 -8.09 -16.85 -2.46
C PHE A 290 -8.64 -16.87 -3.88
N HIS A 291 -9.07 -15.72 -4.40
CA HIS A 291 -9.54 -15.61 -5.78
C HIS A 291 -8.49 -15.93 -6.84
N PHE A 292 -7.22 -16.09 -6.43
CA PHE A 292 -6.09 -16.30 -7.32
C PHE A 292 -5.34 -17.61 -7.06
N VAL A 293 -5.86 -18.49 -6.19
CA VAL A 293 -5.28 -19.81 -5.92
C VAL A 293 -5.96 -20.85 -6.81
N PRO A 294 -5.30 -21.37 -7.87
CA PRO A 294 -5.94 -22.30 -8.83
C PRO A 294 -6.41 -23.59 -8.17
N ASP A 295 -5.61 -24.14 -7.24
CA ASP A 295 -5.89 -25.41 -6.58
C ASP A 295 -7.09 -25.32 -5.63
N PHE A 296 -7.42 -24.14 -5.14
CA PHE A 296 -8.61 -23.90 -4.33
C PHE A 296 -9.90 -24.06 -5.14
N TYR A 297 -9.89 -23.84 -6.45
CA TYR A 297 -11.06 -24.04 -7.30
C TYR A 297 -11.41 -25.51 -7.51
N SER A 298 -10.42 -26.42 -7.53
CA SER A 298 -10.67 -27.86 -7.60
C SER A 298 -11.29 -28.37 -6.30
N ASP A 299 -10.76 -27.95 -5.16
CA ASP A 299 -11.28 -28.34 -3.85
C ASP A 299 -12.63 -27.66 -3.55
N TYR A 300 -12.81 -26.42 -4.01
CA TYR A 300 -14.10 -25.73 -3.93
C TYR A 300 -15.17 -26.40 -4.79
N ARG A 301 -14.83 -26.92 -5.97
CA ARG A 301 -15.74 -27.74 -6.77
C ARG A 301 -16.19 -28.99 -6.02
N VAL A 302 -15.27 -29.72 -5.42
CA VAL A 302 -15.61 -30.92 -4.61
C VAL A 302 -16.54 -30.56 -3.45
N ILE A 303 -16.29 -29.42 -2.78
CA ILE A 303 -17.14 -28.94 -1.68
C ILE A 303 -18.51 -28.44 -2.20
N THR A 304 -18.55 -27.79 -3.37
CA THR A 304 -19.78 -27.25 -3.94
C THR A 304 -20.58 -28.27 -4.73
N ASP A 305 -19.97 -29.32 -5.27
CA ASP A 305 -20.71 -30.43 -5.90
C ASP A 305 -21.68 -31.09 -4.92
N HIS A 306 -21.31 -31.22 -3.63
CA HIS A 306 -22.23 -31.62 -2.58
C HIS A 306 -23.37 -30.62 -2.28
N LEU A 307 -23.20 -29.35 -2.69
CA LEU A 307 -24.25 -28.32 -2.55
C LEU A 307 -25.17 -28.28 -3.76
N ASN A 308 -24.67 -28.70 -4.93
CA ASN A 308 -25.48 -28.77 -6.17
C ASN A 308 -26.52 -29.91 -6.13
N ASP A 309 -26.28 -30.96 -5.32
CA ASP A 309 -27.27 -32.04 -5.08
C ASP A 309 -28.45 -31.56 -4.21
N ARG A 310 -28.53 -30.29 -3.85
CA ARG A 310 -29.61 -29.70 -3.05
C ARG A 310 -30.52 -28.75 -3.82
N ILE A 311 -30.40 -28.67 -5.13
CA ILE A 311 -31.39 -27.94 -5.92
C ILE A 311 -32.68 -28.76 -5.85
N PRO A 312 -33.76 -28.22 -5.23
CA PRO A 312 -35.04 -28.95 -5.21
C PRO A 312 -35.50 -29.19 -6.66
N GLU A 313 -35.74 -30.42 -7.02
CA GLU A 313 -36.48 -30.72 -8.25
C GLU A 313 -37.85 -30.01 -8.13
N VAL A 314 -38.07 -29.07 -9.00
CA VAL A 314 -39.43 -28.49 -9.16
C VAL A 314 -40.16 -29.46 -10.07
N ASP A 315 -41.05 -30.27 -9.51
CA ASP A 315 -41.97 -31.06 -10.29
C ASP A 315 -42.80 -30.09 -11.14
N ASP A 316 -42.61 -30.12 -12.46
CA ASP A 316 -43.45 -29.46 -13.43
C ASP A 316 -44.76 -30.24 -13.56
N ASP A 317 -45.56 -30.31 -12.48
CA ASP A 317 -46.95 -30.79 -12.50
C ASP A 317 -47.85 -29.67 -11.99
N GLU A 318 -48.30 -28.80 -12.92
CA GLU A 318 -49.70 -28.43 -13.21
C GLU A 318 -49.76 -27.30 -14.25
#